data_d593e0441eae0a1bf28f159e418bd466
#
_entry.id   d593e0441eae0a1bf28f159e418bd466
#
_cell.length_a   1.000
_cell.length_b   1.000
_cell.length_c   1.000
_cell.angle_alpha   90.00
_cell.angle_beta   90.00
_cell.angle_gamma   90.00
#
_symmetry.space_group_name_H-M   'P 1'
#
loop_
_entity.id
_entity.type
_entity.pdbx_description
1 polymer ?
#
loop_
_entity_poly.entity_id
_entity_poly.type
_entity_poly.pdbx_seq_one_letter_code
_entity_poly.pdbx_strand_id
1 'polypeptide(L)'
;MVRHAVEWRKRLSEQESLARWSIPVGIAAVVAILVVVALVRDPVQLDPDSPEGTVQEYLQAISDERWEDAHAVLDPEGFAECNPSDIASNAPGQPFTASLQEGDARQGGRIEEVPSDDETTATTTPPDEERIVEVTLRFGDTGPLGSGWTTHEVFEVVSRDGFWWISGDPWPYFGWSCR
;
A
#
# COMPACT_ATOMS: atom_id res chain seq x y z
N MET A 1 17.66 30.88 66.99
CA MET A 1 16.48 30.17 66.38
C MET A 1 16.06 30.67 65.01
N VAL A 2 16.72 31.61 64.38
CA VAL A 2 16.30 32.23 63.08
C VAL A 2 16.91 31.53 61.83
N ARG A 3 18.01 30.79 61.97
CA ARG A 3 18.73 30.18 60.84
C ARG A 3 17.99 28.98 60.19
N HIS A 4 17.19 28.24 60.92
CA HIS A 4 16.45 27.07 60.38
C HIS A 4 15.25 27.44 59.47
N ALA A 5 14.65 28.60 59.67
CA ALA A 5 13.50 29.02 58.88
C ALA A 5 13.85 29.43 57.41
N VAL A 6 15.09 29.85 57.16
CA VAL A 6 15.53 30.28 55.85
C VAL A 6 15.83 29.07 54.93
N GLU A 7 16.38 27.98 55.49
CA GLU A 7 16.69 26.76 54.73
C GLU A 7 15.41 26.03 54.24
N TRP A 8 14.36 26.02 55.03
CA TRP A 8 13.09 25.40 54.63
C TRP A 8 12.42 26.11 53.45
N ARG A 9 12.48 27.43 53.42
CA ARG A 9 11.92 28.20 52.28
C ARG A 9 12.66 27.96 50.98
N LYS A 10 13.97 27.76 51.07
CA LYS A 10 14.80 27.49 49.86
C LYS A 10 14.50 26.12 49.26
N ARG A 11 14.27 25.10 50.10
CA ARG A 11 13.91 23.75 49.65
C ARG A 11 12.51 23.69 49.04
N LEU A 12 11.54 24.44 49.56
CA LEU A 12 10.20 24.49 49.02
C LEU A 12 10.16 25.19 47.64
N SER A 13 10.95 26.25 47.43
CA SER A 13 11.00 26.94 46.14
C SER A 13 11.70 26.10 45.04
N GLU A 14 12.66 25.26 45.41
CA GLU A 14 13.30 24.34 44.46
C GLU A 14 12.36 23.19 44.06
N GLN A 15 11.55 22.69 44.98
CA GLN A 15 10.57 21.65 44.69
C GLN A 15 9.39 22.12 43.80
N GLU A 16 8.94 23.37 43.98
CA GLU A 16 7.90 23.96 43.12
C GLU A 16 8.38 24.21 41.69
N SER A 17 9.66 24.53 41.50
CA SER A 17 10.20 24.74 40.16
C SER A 17 10.31 23.42 39.37
N LEU A 18 10.69 22.33 40.03
CA LEU A 18 10.77 20.99 39.41
C LEU A 18 9.38 20.46 39.04
N ALA A 19 8.36 20.71 39.88
CA ALA A 19 6.99 20.29 39.60
C ALA A 19 6.37 21.03 38.39
N ARG A 20 6.77 22.28 38.14
CA ARG A 20 6.29 23.05 36.97
C ARG A 20 6.81 22.53 35.63
N TRP A 21 7.99 21.92 35.62
CA TRP A 21 8.61 21.38 34.40
C TRP A 21 8.27 19.92 34.15
N SER A 22 7.78 19.19 35.15
CA SER A 22 7.44 17.75 34.98
C SER A 22 6.29 17.51 34.00
N ILE A 23 5.30 18.41 33.98
CA ILE A 23 4.14 18.28 33.05
C ILE A 23 4.56 18.46 31.59
N PRO A 24 5.25 19.56 31.19
CA PRO A 24 5.65 19.71 29.77
C PRO A 24 6.65 18.65 29.32
N VAL A 25 7.56 18.21 30.19
CA VAL A 25 8.50 17.13 29.88
C VAL A 25 7.76 15.80 29.70
N GLY A 26 6.78 15.50 30.54
CA GLY A 26 5.95 14.32 30.40
C GLY A 26 5.17 14.30 29.09
N ILE A 27 4.56 15.41 28.70
CA ILE A 27 3.86 15.54 27.41
C ILE A 27 4.83 15.37 26.25
N ALA A 28 5.99 16.01 26.28
CA ALA A 28 6.99 15.88 25.22
C ALA A 28 7.48 14.43 25.06
N ALA A 29 7.68 13.71 26.15
CA ALA A 29 8.06 12.29 26.13
C ALA A 29 6.96 11.41 25.51
N VAL A 30 5.70 11.63 25.86
CA VAL A 30 4.56 10.89 25.27
C VAL A 30 4.45 11.17 23.78
N VAL A 31 4.55 12.42 23.35
CA VAL A 31 4.54 12.80 21.94
C VAL A 31 5.69 12.15 21.18
N ALA A 32 6.91 12.19 21.75
CA ALA A 32 8.06 11.53 21.12
C ALA A 32 7.85 10.01 20.95
N ILE A 33 7.30 9.34 21.96
CA ILE A 33 6.99 7.91 21.88
C ILE A 33 5.93 7.65 20.80
N LEU A 34 4.87 8.45 20.73
CA LEU A 34 3.83 8.29 19.70
C LEU A 34 4.38 8.51 18.30
N VAL A 35 5.27 9.49 18.11
CA VAL A 35 5.95 9.72 16.82
C VAL A 35 6.83 8.52 16.45
N VAL A 36 7.61 7.99 17.39
CA VAL A 36 8.45 6.80 17.14
C VAL A 36 7.57 5.59 16.79
N VAL A 37 6.49 5.35 17.51
CA VAL A 37 5.55 4.24 17.21
C VAL A 37 4.91 4.42 15.84
N ALA A 38 4.58 5.65 15.44
CA ALA A 38 4.01 5.92 14.12
C ALA A 38 5.03 5.71 12.98
N LEU A 39 6.31 6.01 13.22
CA LEU A 39 7.39 5.83 12.24
C LEU A 39 7.88 4.38 12.13
N VAL A 40 7.68 3.56 13.16
CA VAL A 40 8.13 2.14 13.20
C VAL A 40 7.00 1.18 12.81
N ARG A 41 5.78 1.69 12.59
CA ARG A 41 4.72 0.83 12.06
C ARG A 41 5.05 0.51 10.60
N ASP A 42 5.55 -0.70 10.38
CA ASP A 42 5.60 -1.28 9.04
C ASP A 42 4.18 -1.32 8.45
N PRO A 43 4.01 -0.94 7.18
CA PRO A 43 2.74 -1.12 6.50
C PRO A 43 2.32 -2.60 6.61
N VAL A 44 1.04 -2.84 6.79
CA VAL A 44 0.51 -4.22 6.83
C VAL A 44 0.88 -4.87 5.49
N GLN A 45 1.71 -5.89 5.56
CA GLN A 45 2.02 -6.70 4.39
C GLN A 45 0.96 -7.79 4.27
N LEU A 46 0.30 -7.82 3.11
CA LEU A 46 -0.61 -8.88 2.73
C LEU A 46 0.20 -10.13 2.36
N ASP A 47 -0.47 -11.27 2.33
CA ASP A 47 0.17 -12.53 1.90
C ASP A 47 0.69 -12.38 0.47
N PRO A 48 2.02 -12.51 0.22
CA PRO A 48 2.59 -12.35 -1.11
C PRO A 48 2.05 -13.40 -2.12
N ASP A 49 1.57 -14.53 -1.61
CA ASP A 49 0.97 -15.59 -2.43
C ASP A 49 -0.54 -15.38 -2.66
N SER A 50 -1.07 -14.18 -2.37
CA SER A 50 -2.46 -13.80 -2.61
C SER A 50 -2.59 -12.78 -3.75
N PRO A 51 -3.78 -12.69 -4.40
CA PRO A 51 -4.03 -11.68 -5.43
C PRO A 51 -3.80 -10.26 -4.92
N GLU A 52 -4.25 -9.96 -3.69
CA GLU A 52 -4.08 -8.66 -3.07
C GLU A 52 -2.61 -8.36 -2.74
N GLY A 53 -1.84 -9.39 -2.33
CA GLY A 53 -0.41 -9.27 -2.08
C GLY A 53 0.36 -8.91 -3.34
N THR A 54 0.05 -9.56 -4.48
CA THR A 54 0.64 -9.25 -5.78
C THR A 54 0.36 -7.80 -6.19
N VAL A 55 -0.87 -7.32 -6.03
CA VAL A 55 -1.21 -5.92 -6.31
C VAL A 55 -0.52 -4.96 -5.34
N GLN A 56 -0.39 -5.33 -4.07
CA GLN A 56 0.36 -4.53 -3.09
C GLN A 56 1.83 -4.41 -3.48
N GLU A 57 2.48 -5.51 -3.88
CA GLU A 57 3.87 -5.53 -4.33
C GLU A 57 4.08 -4.62 -5.55
N TYR A 58 3.19 -4.72 -6.54
CA TYR A 58 3.21 -3.86 -7.72
C TYR A 58 3.13 -2.38 -7.37
N LEU A 59 2.12 -1.98 -6.57
CA LEU A 59 1.92 -0.58 -6.20
C LEU A 59 3.05 -0.04 -5.33
N GLN A 60 3.62 -0.88 -4.47
CA GLN A 60 4.79 -0.51 -3.68
C GLN A 60 6.01 -0.32 -4.58
N ALA A 61 6.23 -1.19 -5.56
CA ALA A 61 7.32 -1.06 -6.53
C ALA A 61 7.18 0.24 -7.35
N ILE A 62 5.96 0.59 -7.79
CA ILE A 62 5.67 1.87 -8.47
C ILE A 62 6.00 3.06 -7.55
N SER A 63 5.55 3.02 -6.28
CA SER A 63 5.79 4.09 -5.31
C SER A 63 7.27 4.31 -4.99
N ASP A 64 8.04 3.23 -5.00
CA ASP A 64 9.47 3.20 -4.70
C ASP A 64 10.35 3.39 -5.95
N GLU A 65 9.74 3.62 -7.13
CA GLU A 65 10.41 3.75 -8.43
C GLU A 65 11.25 2.51 -8.82
N ARG A 66 10.83 1.31 -8.34
CA ARG A 66 11.46 0.02 -8.64
C ARG A 66 10.79 -0.62 -9.85
N TRP A 67 11.05 -0.07 -11.03
CA TRP A 67 10.34 -0.39 -12.27
C TRP A 67 10.52 -1.84 -12.72
N GLU A 68 11.71 -2.42 -12.48
CA GLU A 68 12.00 -3.82 -12.78
C GLU A 68 11.15 -4.76 -11.91
N ASP A 69 10.97 -4.43 -10.63
CA ASP A 69 10.16 -5.23 -9.71
C ASP A 69 8.67 -5.09 -10.07
N ALA A 70 8.21 -3.89 -10.39
CA ALA A 70 6.85 -3.69 -10.87
C ALA A 70 6.57 -4.48 -12.17
N HIS A 71 7.53 -4.51 -13.09
CA HIS A 71 7.41 -5.28 -14.32
C HIS A 71 7.38 -6.79 -14.06
N ALA A 72 8.13 -7.27 -13.06
CA ALA A 72 8.26 -8.69 -12.76
C ALA A 72 6.97 -9.36 -12.28
N VAL A 73 5.98 -8.60 -11.82
CA VAL A 73 4.66 -9.10 -11.38
C VAL A 73 3.56 -8.94 -12.43
N LEU A 74 3.88 -8.40 -13.61
CA LEU A 74 2.97 -8.35 -14.75
C LEU A 74 2.93 -9.70 -15.45
N ASP A 75 1.77 -10.06 -15.99
CA ASP A 75 1.60 -11.29 -16.78
C ASP A 75 2.53 -11.31 -17.99
N PRO A 76 3.51 -12.23 -18.04
CA PRO A 76 4.49 -12.27 -19.12
C PRO A 76 3.88 -12.54 -20.50
N GLU A 77 2.68 -13.10 -20.57
CA GLU A 77 1.99 -13.33 -21.86
C GLU A 77 1.26 -12.06 -22.32
N GLY A 78 0.65 -11.32 -21.39
CA GLY A 78 -0.08 -10.09 -21.68
C GLY A 78 0.83 -8.90 -21.93
N PHE A 79 2.02 -8.90 -21.30
CA PHE A 79 2.97 -7.76 -21.30
C PHE A 79 4.33 -8.11 -21.93
N ALA A 80 4.39 -9.08 -22.85
CA ALA A 80 5.63 -9.53 -23.49
C ALA A 80 6.42 -8.43 -24.20
N GLU A 81 5.76 -7.38 -24.67
CA GLU A 81 6.38 -6.24 -25.36
C GLU A 81 6.65 -5.05 -24.44
N CYS A 82 6.21 -5.11 -23.17
CA CYS A 82 6.44 -4.09 -22.17
C CYS A 82 7.88 -4.10 -21.66
N ASN A 83 8.36 -2.91 -21.32
CA ASN A 83 9.65 -2.75 -20.67
C ASN A 83 9.47 -1.94 -19.36
N PRO A 84 10.35 -2.08 -18.37
CA PRO A 84 10.31 -1.27 -17.15
C PRO A 84 10.27 0.24 -17.41
N SER A 85 10.88 0.71 -18.51
CA SER A 85 10.86 2.11 -18.94
C SER A 85 9.47 2.61 -19.37
N ASP A 86 8.59 1.72 -19.82
CA ASP A 86 7.23 2.08 -20.20
C ASP A 86 6.41 2.36 -18.94
N ILE A 87 6.61 1.56 -17.88
CA ILE A 87 6.04 1.80 -16.55
C ILE A 87 6.52 3.15 -16.00
N ALA A 88 7.84 3.38 -16.02
CA ALA A 88 8.44 4.62 -15.55
C ALA A 88 7.90 5.87 -16.26
N SER A 89 7.64 5.76 -17.57
CA SER A 89 7.13 6.86 -18.39
C SER A 89 5.69 7.25 -18.09
N ASN A 90 4.91 6.31 -17.59
CA ASN A 90 3.49 6.47 -17.25
C ASN A 90 3.26 6.63 -15.73
N ALA A 91 4.30 6.45 -14.93
CA ALA A 91 4.20 6.58 -13.47
C ALA A 91 3.75 7.99 -13.05
N PRO A 92 2.97 8.13 -11.99
CA PRO A 92 2.53 9.43 -11.49
C PRO A 92 3.74 10.24 -11.02
N GLY A 93 3.84 11.50 -11.47
CA GLY A 93 4.89 12.43 -11.04
C GLY A 93 4.71 12.96 -9.61
N GLN A 94 3.84 12.36 -8.81
CA GLN A 94 3.52 12.74 -7.44
C GLN A 94 3.34 11.51 -6.57
N PRO A 95 3.68 11.61 -5.26
CA PRO A 95 3.50 10.51 -4.34
C PRO A 95 2.02 10.16 -4.16
N PHE A 96 1.74 8.89 -3.95
CA PHE A 96 0.42 8.37 -3.66
C PHE A 96 0.46 7.37 -2.50
N THR A 97 -0.70 7.09 -1.93
CA THR A 97 -0.90 6.00 -0.98
C THR A 97 -2.00 5.09 -1.52
N ALA A 98 -1.76 3.78 -1.44
CA ALA A 98 -2.73 2.77 -1.81
C ALA A 98 -3.38 2.18 -0.56
N SER A 99 -4.68 1.90 -0.64
CA SER A 99 -5.42 1.18 0.39
C SER A 99 -6.05 -0.05 -0.23
N LEU A 100 -5.57 -1.20 0.20
CA LEU A 100 -6.09 -2.52 -0.10
C LEU A 100 -6.47 -3.20 1.20
N GLN A 101 -7.44 -4.10 1.14
CA GLN A 101 -7.82 -4.95 2.26
C GLN A 101 -7.85 -6.40 1.79
N GLU A 102 -7.48 -7.31 2.69
CA GLU A 102 -7.65 -8.73 2.44
C GLU A 102 -9.12 -9.05 2.20
N GLY A 103 -9.42 -9.76 1.12
CA GLY A 103 -10.80 -10.06 0.69
C GLY A 103 -11.41 -9.09 -0.30
N ASP A 104 -10.67 -8.07 -0.75
CA ASP A 104 -11.11 -7.18 -1.85
C ASP A 104 -11.03 -7.89 -3.21
N ALA A 105 -10.36 -9.06 -3.29
CA ALA A 105 -10.35 -9.90 -4.49
C ALA A 105 -11.68 -10.61 -4.70
N ARG A 106 -12.29 -10.36 -5.83
CA ARG A 106 -13.52 -11.02 -6.26
C ARG A 106 -13.25 -11.94 -7.44
N GLN A 107 -14.02 -13.03 -7.54
CA GLN A 107 -13.96 -13.89 -8.72
C GLN A 107 -14.33 -13.07 -9.95
N GLY A 108 -13.42 -12.97 -10.92
CA GLY A 108 -13.71 -12.38 -12.22
C GLY A 108 -14.87 -13.15 -12.85
N GLY A 109 -15.96 -12.45 -13.15
CA GLY A 109 -17.12 -13.07 -13.78
C GLY A 109 -16.78 -13.35 -15.24
N ARG A 110 -16.38 -14.59 -15.56
CA ARG A 110 -16.48 -15.07 -16.94
C ARG A 110 -17.95 -14.92 -17.34
N ILE A 111 -18.24 -14.09 -18.32
CA ILE A 111 -19.54 -14.10 -19.00
C ILE A 111 -19.75 -15.54 -19.45
N GLU A 112 -20.74 -16.18 -18.86
CA GLU A 112 -21.11 -17.56 -19.15
C GLU A 112 -21.47 -17.62 -20.64
N GLU A 113 -20.51 -18.04 -21.48
CA GLU A 113 -20.79 -18.38 -22.87
C GLU A 113 -21.76 -19.53 -22.85
N VAL A 114 -22.92 -19.29 -23.46
CA VAL A 114 -23.95 -20.30 -23.71
C VAL A 114 -23.28 -21.55 -24.29
N PRO A 115 -23.47 -22.74 -23.71
CA PRO A 115 -22.82 -23.94 -24.18
C PRO A 115 -23.25 -24.25 -25.62
N SER A 116 -22.31 -24.14 -26.54
CA SER A 116 -22.43 -24.77 -27.86
C SER A 116 -22.11 -26.24 -27.66
N ASP A 117 -23.10 -27.11 -27.92
CA ASP A 117 -22.96 -28.56 -27.94
C ASP A 117 -22.01 -29.00 -29.06
N ASP A 118 -20.71 -28.96 -28.81
CA ASP A 118 -19.72 -29.63 -29.65
C ASP A 118 -18.65 -30.28 -28.77
N GLU A 119 -18.84 -31.58 -28.57
CA GLU A 119 -18.06 -32.48 -27.75
C GLU A 119 -16.70 -32.73 -28.41
N THR A 120 -15.71 -31.89 -28.13
CA THR A 120 -14.31 -32.17 -28.43
C THR A 120 -13.51 -32.24 -27.14
N THR A 121 -13.00 -33.44 -26.87
CA THR A 121 -12.16 -33.80 -25.73
C THR A 121 -10.97 -32.82 -25.57
N ALA A 122 -11.17 -31.77 -24.81
CA ALA A 122 -10.11 -30.85 -24.41
C ALA A 122 -9.42 -31.38 -23.15
N THR A 123 -8.11 -31.56 -23.23
CA THR A 123 -7.22 -31.76 -22.08
C THR A 123 -7.46 -30.59 -21.12
N THR A 124 -8.18 -30.86 -20.04
CA THR A 124 -8.54 -29.83 -19.04
C THR A 124 -7.31 -29.46 -18.24
N THR A 125 -6.54 -28.48 -18.69
CA THR A 125 -5.75 -27.65 -17.80
C THR A 125 -6.75 -26.98 -16.87
N PRO A 126 -6.55 -27.00 -15.53
CA PRO A 126 -7.43 -26.26 -14.65
C PRO A 126 -7.50 -24.81 -15.16
N PRO A 127 -8.70 -24.25 -15.26
CA PRO A 127 -8.82 -22.86 -15.74
C PRO A 127 -7.99 -21.96 -14.82
N ASP A 128 -7.21 -21.08 -15.42
CA ASP A 128 -6.51 -20.03 -14.71
C ASP A 128 -7.50 -19.31 -13.79
N GLU A 129 -7.19 -19.24 -12.52
CA GLU A 129 -8.07 -18.56 -11.57
C GLU A 129 -7.92 -17.07 -11.76
N GLU A 130 -8.98 -16.39 -12.17
CA GLU A 130 -9.01 -14.95 -12.37
C GLU A 130 -9.70 -14.27 -11.19
N ARG A 131 -9.08 -13.19 -10.72
CA ARG A 131 -9.58 -12.36 -9.62
C ARG A 131 -9.53 -10.89 -9.98
N ILE A 132 -10.41 -10.12 -9.35
CA ILE A 132 -10.45 -8.66 -9.44
C ILE A 132 -10.14 -8.10 -8.07
N VAL A 133 -9.13 -7.22 -7.99
CA VAL A 133 -8.73 -6.52 -6.77
C VAL A 133 -9.07 -5.04 -6.92
N GLU A 134 -9.93 -4.52 -6.04
CA GLU A 134 -10.28 -3.10 -5.99
C GLU A 134 -9.30 -2.36 -5.08
N VAL A 135 -8.77 -1.24 -5.56
CA VAL A 135 -7.78 -0.43 -4.86
C VAL A 135 -8.25 1.02 -4.77
N THR A 136 -8.10 1.62 -3.61
CA THR A 136 -8.28 3.06 -3.45
C THR A 136 -6.92 3.74 -3.44
N LEU A 137 -6.66 4.57 -4.45
CA LEU A 137 -5.46 5.40 -4.56
C LEU A 137 -5.75 6.82 -4.10
N ARG A 138 -4.88 7.37 -3.27
CA ARG A 138 -4.95 8.73 -2.77
C ARG A 138 -3.68 9.48 -3.14
N PHE A 139 -3.85 10.61 -3.82
CA PHE A 139 -2.77 11.47 -4.32
C PHE A 139 -2.70 12.78 -3.56
N GLY A 140 -1.49 13.36 -3.48
CA GLY A 140 -1.25 14.68 -2.92
C GLY A 140 -1.00 14.66 -1.42
N ASP A 141 -1.03 15.85 -0.80
CA ASP A 141 -0.73 16.03 0.61
C ASP A 141 -1.83 15.41 1.48
N THR A 142 -1.44 14.44 2.31
CA THR A 142 -2.30 13.75 3.27
C THR A 142 -2.52 14.55 4.57
N GLY A 143 -2.01 15.78 4.63
CA GLY A 143 -2.20 16.66 5.77
C GLY A 143 -3.67 17.09 5.97
N PRO A 144 -4.04 17.54 7.18
CA PRO A 144 -5.43 17.91 7.50
C PRO A 144 -5.95 19.11 6.72
N LEU A 145 -5.09 19.83 6.00
CA LEU A 145 -5.43 20.97 5.12
C LEU A 145 -5.00 20.72 3.67
N GLY A 146 -4.52 19.53 3.33
CA GLY A 146 -4.05 19.17 2.00
C GLY A 146 -5.20 18.94 1.02
N SER A 147 -5.02 19.38 -0.23
CA SER A 147 -5.95 19.17 -1.34
C SER A 147 -5.64 17.86 -2.08
N GLY A 148 -5.68 16.73 -1.38
CA GLY A 148 -5.54 15.42 -2.02
C GLY A 148 -6.83 15.01 -2.75
N TRP A 149 -6.68 14.18 -3.79
CA TRP A 149 -7.81 13.55 -4.47
C TRP A 149 -7.67 12.02 -4.39
N THR A 150 -8.77 11.33 -4.61
CA THR A 150 -8.85 9.87 -4.49
C THR A 150 -9.43 9.30 -5.77
N THR A 151 -8.87 8.19 -6.24
CA THR A 151 -9.43 7.39 -7.32
C THR A 151 -9.59 5.93 -6.87
N HIS A 152 -10.47 5.22 -7.55
CA HIS A 152 -10.68 3.80 -7.37
C HIS A 152 -10.21 3.09 -8.62
N GLU A 153 -9.28 2.18 -8.46
CA GLU A 153 -8.69 1.41 -9.56
C GLU A 153 -9.04 -0.06 -9.40
N VAL A 154 -9.07 -0.74 -10.51
CA VAL A 154 -9.40 -2.16 -10.58
C VAL A 154 -8.22 -2.89 -11.22
N PHE A 155 -7.71 -3.90 -10.53
CA PHE A 155 -6.64 -4.76 -11.02
C PHE A 155 -7.22 -6.13 -11.32
N GLU A 156 -7.01 -6.60 -12.53
CA GLU A 156 -7.26 -7.97 -12.92
C GLU A 156 -6.00 -8.79 -12.62
N VAL A 157 -6.14 -9.89 -11.91
CA VAL A 157 -5.05 -10.80 -11.59
C VAL A 157 -5.39 -12.23 -11.97
N VAL A 158 -4.42 -12.97 -12.45
CA VAL A 158 -4.56 -14.34 -12.91
C VAL A 158 -3.56 -15.25 -12.21
N SER A 159 -3.99 -16.41 -11.77
CA SER A 159 -3.12 -17.42 -11.19
C SER A 159 -2.64 -18.38 -12.27
N ARG A 160 -1.30 -18.50 -12.44
CA ARG A 160 -0.65 -19.46 -13.32
C ARG A 160 0.50 -20.15 -12.60
N ASP A 161 0.58 -21.43 -12.65
CA ASP A 161 1.62 -22.23 -12.01
C ASP A 161 1.80 -21.97 -10.50
N GLY A 162 0.72 -21.55 -9.83
CA GLY A 162 0.73 -21.23 -8.39
C GLY A 162 1.20 -19.82 -8.05
N PHE A 163 1.43 -18.96 -9.03
CA PHE A 163 1.77 -17.55 -8.85
C PHE A 163 0.63 -16.67 -9.36
N TRP A 164 0.46 -15.51 -8.71
CA TRP A 164 -0.47 -14.49 -9.16
C TRP A 164 0.27 -13.47 -10.03
N TRP A 165 -0.36 -13.07 -11.12
CA TRP A 165 0.15 -12.11 -12.09
C TRP A 165 -0.90 -11.04 -12.35
N ILE A 166 -0.48 -9.79 -12.50
CA ILE A 166 -1.36 -8.72 -12.93
C ILE A 166 -1.58 -8.85 -14.42
N SER A 167 -2.86 -9.03 -14.80
CA SER A 167 -3.33 -9.09 -16.19
C SER A 167 -4.15 -7.83 -16.52
N GLY A 168 -4.67 -7.72 -17.72
CA GLY A 168 -5.47 -6.57 -18.12
C GLY A 168 -4.67 -5.32 -18.40
N ASP A 169 -5.17 -4.14 -18.02
CA ASP A 169 -4.52 -2.83 -18.22
C ASP A 169 -4.39 -2.11 -16.87
N PRO A 170 -3.36 -2.46 -16.09
CA PRO A 170 -3.22 -1.96 -14.73
C PRO A 170 -2.89 -0.46 -14.70
N TRP A 171 -3.28 0.21 -13.64
CA TRP A 171 -2.82 1.55 -13.34
C TRP A 171 -1.31 1.54 -12.93
N PRO A 172 -0.48 2.50 -13.37
CA PRO A 172 -0.76 3.56 -14.36
C PRO A 172 -0.90 2.99 -15.78
N TYR A 173 -1.95 3.40 -16.48
CA TYR A 173 -2.30 2.83 -17.77
C TYR A 173 -1.18 3.03 -18.81
N PHE A 174 -0.68 1.94 -19.36
CA PHE A 174 0.44 1.97 -20.30
C PHE A 174 0.02 2.32 -21.74
N GLY A 175 -1.28 2.37 -22.00
CA GLY A 175 -1.81 2.62 -23.33
C GLY A 175 -1.44 1.51 -24.33
N TRP A 176 -1.24 1.89 -25.59
CA TRP A 176 -0.94 0.95 -26.67
C TRP A 176 0.53 0.48 -26.70
N SER A 177 1.39 1.03 -25.84
CA SER A 177 2.85 0.77 -25.87
C SER A 177 3.23 -0.62 -25.35
N CYS A 178 2.32 -1.29 -24.66
CA CYS A 178 2.55 -2.55 -23.95
C CYS A 178 1.60 -3.68 -24.38
N ARG A 179 1.06 -3.63 -25.59
CA ARG A 179 0.19 -4.69 -26.12
C ARG A 179 0.74 -5.30 -27.39
#